data_6976d052f465c5a66934cda47eabd6af
#
_entry.id   6976d052f465c5a66934cda47eabd6af
#
_cell.length_a   1.000
_cell.length_b   1.000
_cell.length_c   1.000
_cell.angle_alpha   90.00
_cell.angle_beta   90.00
_cell.angle_gamma   90.00
#
_symmetry.space_group_name_H-M   'P 1'
#
loop_
_entity.id
_entity.type
_entity.pdbx_description
1 polymer ?
#
loop_
_entity_poly.entity_id
_entity_poly.type
_entity_poly.pdbx_seq_one_letter_code
_entity_poly.pdbx_strand_id
1 'polypeptide(L)' 'MIEVTKLNGIKILLNPHLFEVVEETPDTVITLTTGKKIIVKESRQEIKNLVELYRKGIFAD' A
#
# COMPACT_ATOMS: atom_id res chain seq x y z
N MET A 1 4.91 7.34 5.42
CA MET A 1 4.73 5.86 5.45
C MET A 1 3.27 5.54 5.64
N ILE A 2 2.80 4.50 4.99
CA ILE A 2 1.46 3.97 5.23
C ILE A 2 1.59 2.54 5.76
N GLU A 3 0.64 2.13 6.59
CA GLU A 3 0.64 0.77 7.14
C GLU A 3 -0.27 -0.13 6.33
N VAL A 4 0.26 -1.27 5.90
CA VAL A 4 -0.50 -2.27 5.15
C VAL A 4 -0.28 -3.64 5.78
N THR A 5 -1.16 -4.58 5.47
CA THR A 5 -1.13 -5.94 6.02
C THR A 5 -0.79 -6.92 4.91
N LYS A 6 0.31 -7.64 5.06
CA LYS A 6 0.67 -8.71 4.13
C LYS A 6 -0.30 -9.87 4.25
N LEU A 7 -0.34 -10.75 3.26
CA LEU A 7 -1.27 -11.88 3.27
C LEU A 7 -1.08 -12.79 4.49
N ASN A 8 0.13 -12.88 5.01
CA ASN A 8 0.41 -13.68 6.21
C ASN A 8 -0.04 -13.01 7.51
N GLY A 9 -0.67 -11.82 7.42
CA GLY A 9 -1.18 -11.10 8.58
C GLY A 9 -0.19 -10.14 9.21
N ILE A 10 1.05 -10.11 8.74
CA ILE A 10 2.08 -9.22 9.29
C ILE A 10 1.88 -7.81 8.72
N LYS A 11 1.84 -6.83 9.62
CA LYS A 11 1.70 -5.43 9.23
C LYS A 11 3.07 -4.84 8.96
N ILE A 12 3.18 -4.07 7.88
CA ILE A 12 4.43 -3.42 7.49
C ILE A 12 4.14 -1.97 7.12
N LEU A 13 5.19 -1.16 7.19
CA LEU A 13 5.13 0.24 6.76
C LEU A 13 5.78 0.35 5.38
N LEU A 14 5.11 1.03 4.46
CA LEU A 14 5.62 1.24 3.12
C LEU A 14 5.69 2.73 2.81
N ASN A 15 6.69 3.11 2.04
CA ASN A 15 6.84 4.47 1.56
C ASN A 15 6.04 4.63 0.27
N PRO A 16 4.93 5.42 0.28
CA PRO A 16 4.11 5.58 -0.93
C PRO A 16 4.85 6.21 -2.10
N HIS A 17 5.92 6.92 -1.85
CA HIS A 17 6.73 7.52 -2.92
C HIS A 17 7.40 6.46 -3.79
N LEU A 18 7.50 5.23 -3.31
CA LEU A 18 8.09 4.13 -4.07
C LEU A 18 7.04 3.32 -4.83
N PHE A 19 5.76 3.67 -4.72
CA PHE A 19 4.69 2.96 -5.42
C PHE A 19 4.71 3.33 -6.89
N GLU A 20 4.69 2.31 -7.76
CA GLU A 20 4.53 2.53 -9.19
C GLU A 20 3.11 2.18 -9.62
N VAL A 21 2.63 0.99 -9.27
CA VAL A 21 1.32 0.50 -9.67
C VAL A 21 0.69 -0.25 -8.52
N VAL A 22 -0.62 -0.09 -8.34
CA VAL A 22 -1.41 -0.88 -7.40
C VAL A 22 -2.54 -1.53 -8.19
N GLU A 23 -2.57 -2.85 -8.19
CA GLU A 23 -3.58 -3.63 -8.91
C GLU A 23 -4.31 -4.54 -7.95
N GLU A 24 -5.54 -4.92 -8.31
CA GLU A 24 -6.33 -5.85 -7.49
C GLU A 24 -7.03 -6.83 -8.41
N THR A 25 -6.39 -8.00 -8.67
CA THR A 25 -6.95 -9.04 -9.54
C THR A 25 -6.18 -10.34 -9.29
N PRO A 26 -6.63 -11.25 -8.44
CA PRO A 26 -7.68 -11.10 -7.44
C PRO A 26 -7.21 -10.39 -6.17
N ASP A 27 -5.92 -10.48 -5.84
CA ASP A 27 -5.36 -9.86 -4.63
C ASP A 27 -4.77 -8.50 -4.96
N THR A 28 -4.68 -7.65 -3.95
CA THR A 28 -4.06 -6.34 -4.11
C THR A 28 -2.54 -6.51 -4.16
N VAL A 29 -1.95 -6.09 -5.27
CA VAL A 29 -0.51 -6.16 -5.48
C VAL A 29 0.03 -4.75 -5.65
N ILE A 30 0.98 -4.38 -4.80
CA ILE A 30 1.68 -3.10 -4.87
C ILE A 30 3.03 -3.36 -5.53
N THR A 31 3.25 -2.74 -6.69
CA THR A 31 4.53 -2.81 -7.39
C THR A 31 5.33 -1.56 -7.07
N LEU A 32 6.52 -1.75 -6.53
CA LEU A 32 7.41 -0.64 -6.21
C LEU A 32 8.28 -0.29 -7.41
N THR A 33 8.82 0.92 -7.40
CA THR A 33 9.69 1.39 -8.49
C THR A 33 10.94 0.54 -8.63
N THR A 34 11.32 -0.20 -7.60
CA THR A 34 12.44 -1.14 -7.66
C THR A 34 12.10 -2.42 -8.39
N GLY A 35 10.82 -2.62 -8.76
CA GLY A 35 10.33 -3.84 -9.36
C GLY A 35 9.81 -4.85 -8.36
N LYS A 36 10.00 -4.62 -7.07
CA LYS A 36 9.49 -5.53 -6.04
C LYS A 36 7.97 -5.45 -5.97
N LYS A 37 7.33 -6.60 -5.82
CA LYS A 37 5.87 -6.68 -5.68
C LYS A 37 5.51 -7.18 -4.30
N ILE A 38 4.51 -6.53 -3.69
CA ILE A 38 4.05 -6.88 -2.35
C ILE A 38 2.55 -7.11 -2.42
N ILE A 39 2.10 -8.28 -1.93
CA ILE A 39 0.67 -8.62 -1.91
C ILE A 39 0.13 -8.31 -0.53
N VAL A 40 -0.96 -7.54 -0.47
CA VAL A 40 -1.53 -7.08 0.78
C VAL A 40 -3.01 -7.41 0.87
N LYS A 41 -3.55 -7.36 2.08
CA LYS A 41 -4.96 -7.65 2.34
C LYS A 41 -5.88 -6.47 2.06
N GLU A 42 -5.37 -5.24 2.18
CA GLU A 42 -6.15 -4.05 1.92
C GLU A 42 -6.58 -4.01 0.46
N SER A 43 -7.77 -3.48 0.20
CA SER A 43 -8.25 -3.33 -1.16
C SER A 43 -7.49 -2.19 -1.86
N ARG A 44 -7.55 -2.19 -3.19
CA ARG A 44 -6.96 -1.11 -3.97
C ARG A 44 -7.51 0.25 -3.54
N GLN A 45 -8.81 0.31 -3.24
CA GLN A 45 -9.43 1.55 -2.81
C GLN A 45 -8.91 1.99 -1.44
N GLU A 46 -8.71 1.03 -0.52
CA GLU A 46 -8.14 1.34 0.78
C GLU A 46 -6.72 1.88 0.66
N ILE A 47 -5.91 1.29 -0.21
CA ILE A 47 -4.56 1.77 -0.46
C ILE A 47 -4.59 3.20 -1.01
N LYS A 48 -5.50 3.46 -1.96
CA LYS A 48 -5.67 4.79 -2.52
C LYS A 48 -6.00 5.81 -1.43
N ASN A 49 -6.91 5.46 -0.54
CA ASN A 49 -7.31 6.35 0.56
C ASN A 49 -6.13 6.62 1.50
N LEU A 50 -5.37 5.59 1.84
CA LEU A 50 -4.20 5.75 2.71
C LEU A 50 -3.16 6.68 2.10
N VAL A 51 -2.91 6.54 0.80
CA VAL A 51 -1.96 7.39 0.10
C VAL A 51 -2.44 8.84 0.05
N GLU A 52 -3.74 9.04 -0.18
CA GLU A 52 -4.30 10.38 -0.20
C GLU A 52 -4.19 11.07 1.15
N LEU A 53 -4.47 10.35 2.24
CA LEU A 53 -4.31 10.88 3.58
C LEU A 53 -2.85 11.24 3.86
N TYR A 54 -1.94 10.39 3.43
CA TYR A 54 -0.51 10.64 3.59
C TYR A 54 -0.11 11.93 2.88
N ARG A 55 -0.58 12.12 1.63
CA ARG A 55 -0.25 13.30 0.84
C ARG A 55 -0.79 14.57 1.43
N LYS A 56 -1.93 14.50 2.12
CA LYS A 56 -2.54 15.66 2.78
C LYS A 56 -1.85 16.01 4.08
N GLY A 57 -0.86 15.21 4.50
CA GLY A 57 -0.18 15.43 5.77
C GLY A 57 -0.99 15.00 6.97
N ILE A 58 -2.02 14.19 6.76
CA ILE A 58 -2.84 13.65 7.84
C ILE A 58 -2.30 12.28 8.20
N PHE A 59 -1.80 12.15 9.42
CA PHE A 59 -1.20 10.90 9.89
C PHE A 59 -2.14 10.23 10.87
N ALA A 60 -2.24 8.92 10.78
CA ALA A 60 -3.20 8.13 11.56
C ALA A 60 -2.66 7.72 12.92
N ASP A 61 -1.52 8.17 13.30
CA ASP A 61 -0.91 7.84 14.59
C ASP A 61 -1.35 8.75 15.74
#